data_13254f62733cc6ec1ec1c7f92097ba5c
#
_entry.id   13254f62733cc6ec1ec1c7f92097ba5c
#
_cell.length_a   1.000
_cell.length_b   1.000
_cell.length_c   1.000
_cell.angle_alpha   90.00
_cell.angle_beta   90.00
_cell.angle_gamma   90.00
#
_symmetry.space_group_name_H-M   'P 1'
#
loop_
_entity.id
_entity.type
_entity.pdbx_description
1 polymer ?
#
loop_
_entity_poly.entity_id
_entity_poly.type
_entity_poly.pdbx_seq_one_letter_code
_entity_poly.pdbx_strand_id
1 'polypeptide(L)'
;MKDGYLYLIKKRIRKILEIKAIIKEWEYLTFPLGNKYYVIGTPEHSNVGDSAIAIAELLFLKRIIHNSARIKEISSNDVTKYHRLLEKRNDGTSYFFWHGGGNMGDLWFREEANRRKHIVGQYAVEPVIFPQTIYYSETPFGKKEREESIKIYNKPEITVIARETESYKIMKELYPEARILLTPDIVLSTSVKDYGVVPLARNGVLMVSRNDLEKSVEDLVWKELRSEFIWLGLSVRQTDMHSADLVTKENRMAVVRSKMQEFCGAQLVVTDRLHVMVFAAITGTACIVFSCNNHKSKGTDDWISYLDYIRFAETLEDAKTCIPDLLAMKNCKFDNSPLQPYFTELKEYIQHNLIVKGKPHRVR
;
A
#
# COMPACT_ATOMS: atom_id res chain seq x y z
N MET A 1 -43.39 30.56 3.31
CA MET A 1 -42.11 31.21 3.63
C MET A 1 -40.98 30.22 3.97
N LYS A 2 -41.21 29.11 4.71
CA LYS A 2 -40.15 28.13 5.04
C LYS A 2 -39.57 27.40 3.83
N ASP A 3 -40.37 27.05 2.81
CA ASP A 3 -39.93 26.31 1.64
C ASP A 3 -39.03 27.13 0.72
N GLY A 4 -39.25 28.42 0.59
CA GLY A 4 -38.39 29.31 -0.19
C GLY A 4 -36.99 29.49 0.42
N TYR A 5 -36.92 29.52 1.75
CA TYR A 5 -35.65 29.63 2.47
C TYR A 5 -34.80 28.36 2.34
N LEU A 6 -35.44 27.18 2.45
CA LEU A 6 -34.79 25.88 2.27
C LEU A 6 -34.27 25.69 0.84
N TYR A 7 -35.02 26.16 -0.14
CA TYR A 7 -34.60 26.16 -1.55
C TYR A 7 -33.35 27.01 -1.79
N LEU A 8 -33.31 28.22 -1.21
CA LEU A 8 -32.15 29.12 -1.33
C LEU A 8 -30.90 28.55 -0.66
N ILE A 9 -31.03 27.87 0.49
CA ILE A 9 -29.92 27.18 1.17
C ILE A 9 -29.43 26.05 0.29
N LYS A 10 -30.30 25.18 -0.22
CA LYS A 10 -29.90 24.08 -1.12
C LYS A 10 -29.20 24.59 -2.38
N LYS A 11 -29.67 25.67 -2.97
CA LYS A 11 -29.04 26.32 -4.14
C LYS A 11 -27.66 26.88 -3.81
N ARG A 12 -27.47 27.50 -2.64
CA ARG A 12 -26.15 27.98 -2.17
C ARG A 12 -25.16 26.83 -1.92
N ILE A 13 -25.62 25.79 -1.24
CA ILE A 13 -24.80 24.61 -0.99
C ILE A 13 -24.34 23.95 -2.31
N ARG A 14 -25.28 23.79 -3.26
CA ARG A 14 -24.96 23.26 -4.60
C ARG A 14 -23.92 24.12 -5.31
N LYS A 15 -24.05 25.44 -5.28
CA LYS A 15 -23.07 26.35 -5.89
C LYS A 15 -21.69 26.28 -5.22
N ILE A 16 -21.65 26.14 -3.90
CA ILE A 16 -20.38 25.95 -3.16
C ILE A 16 -19.72 24.62 -3.54
N LEU A 17 -20.51 23.54 -3.68
CA LEU A 17 -20.00 22.23 -4.09
C LEU A 17 -19.49 22.26 -5.54
N GLU A 18 -20.19 22.97 -6.44
CA GLU A 18 -19.74 23.17 -7.82
C GLU A 18 -18.42 23.96 -7.88
N ILE A 19 -18.29 25.04 -7.10
CA ILE A 19 -17.04 25.82 -7.02
C ILE A 19 -15.90 24.97 -6.43
N LYS A 20 -16.15 24.21 -5.38
CA LYS A 20 -15.13 23.29 -4.81
C LYS A 20 -14.72 22.23 -5.82
N ALA A 21 -15.65 21.70 -6.60
CA ALA A 21 -15.34 20.71 -7.65
C ALA A 21 -14.47 21.34 -8.75
N ILE A 22 -14.78 22.58 -9.18
CA ILE A 22 -13.98 23.32 -10.15
C ILE A 22 -12.57 23.60 -9.62
N ILE A 23 -12.44 24.05 -8.36
CA ILE A 23 -11.14 24.32 -7.74
C ILE A 23 -10.32 23.04 -7.68
N LYS A 24 -10.91 21.90 -7.28
CA LYS A 24 -10.24 20.59 -7.22
C LYS A 24 -9.85 20.09 -8.62
N GLU A 25 -10.66 20.34 -9.64
CA GLU A 25 -10.35 20.05 -11.02
C GLU A 25 -9.17 20.89 -11.53
N TRP A 26 -9.12 22.18 -11.17
CA TRP A 26 -7.99 23.05 -11.45
C TRP A 26 -6.69 22.55 -10.78
N GLU A 27 -6.76 22.03 -9.56
CA GLU A 27 -5.61 21.42 -8.88
C GLU A 27 -5.00 20.29 -9.69
N TYR A 28 -5.83 19.45 -10.33
CA TYR A 28 -5.35 18.36 -11.19
C TYR A 28 -4.91 18.82 -12.58
N LEU A 29 -5.32 20.01 -13.03
CA LEU A 29 -4.97 20.58 -14.33
C LEU A 29 -3.72 21.45 -14.29
N THR A 30 -3.40 22.03 -13.14
CA THR A 30 -2.27 22.96 -12.99
C THR A 30 -0.98 22.19 -12.68
N PHE A 31 -0.03 22.25 -13.61
CA PHE A 31 1.29 21.69 -13.46
C PHE A 31 2.35 22.69 -13.94
N PRO A 32 3.56 22.68 -13.34
CA PRO A 32 4.72 23.31 -13.96
C PRO A 32 4.97 22.74 -15.34
N LEU A 33 5.66 23.50 -16.19
CA LEU A 33 6.04 23.04 -17.54
C LEU A 33 6.81 21.71 -17.47
N GLY A 34 6.50 20.78 -18.39
CA GLY A 34 7.14 19.48 -18.57
C GLY A 34 6.23 18.29 -18.19
N ASN A 35 6.84 17.14 -17.98
CA ASN A 35 6.14 15.90 -17.67
C ASN A 35 5.30 15.97 -16.41
N LYS A 36 4.17 15.30 -16.40
CA LYS A 36 3.18 15.24 -15.31
C LYS A 36 3.11 13.81 -14.80
N TYR A 37 3.01 13.64 -13.50
CA TYR A 37 3.01 12.33 -12.84
C TYR A 37 1.78 12.21 -11.94
N TYR A 38 0.94 11.21 -12.23
CA TYR A 38 -0.27 10.95 -11.47
C TYR A 38 -0.13 9.66 -10.68
N VAL A 39 -0.33 9.72 -9.37
CA VAL A 39 -0.53 8.54 -8.52
C VAL A 39 -2.02 8.35 -8.34
N ILE A 40 -2.55 7.23 -8.84
CA ILE A 40 -3.99 7.03 -9.02
C ILE A 40 -4.49 5.89 -8.14
N GLY A 41 -5.65 6.08 -7.54
CA GLY A 41 -6.33 5.06 -6.76
C GLY A 41 -5.84 4.95 -5.33
N THR A 42 -5.15 5.99 -4.80
CA THR A 42 -4.72 5.99 -3.40
C THR A 42 -5.91 5.88 -2.45
N PRO A 43 -5.77 5.16 -1.33
CA PRO A 43 -6.90 4.84 -0.47
C PRO A 43 -7.44 6.05 0.29
N GLU A 44 -8.76 6.07 0.44
CA GLU A 44 -9.48 6.94 1.38
C GLU A 44 -10.41 6.07 2.23
N HIS A 45 -9.83 5.23 3.05
CA HIS A 45 -10.50 4.34 4.00
C HIS A 45 -9.65 4.16 5.26
N SER A 46 -10.18 3.48 6.27
CA SER A 46 -9.57 3.39 7.60
C SER A 46 -8.30 2.53 7.69
N ASN A 47 -7.95 1.74 6.68
CA ASN A 47 -6.76 0.87 6.71
C ASN A 47 -5.46 1.69 6.69
N VAL A 48 -4.72 1.64 7.79
CA VAL A 48 -3.47 2.41 7.97
C VAL A 48 -2.33 1.84 7.13
N GLY A 49 -2.34 0.53 6.84
CA GLY A 49 -1.32 -0.13 6.00
C GLY A 49 -1.36 0.38 4.57
N ASP A 50 -2.54 0.42 3.95
CA ASP A 50 -2.70 0.93 2.59
C ASP A 50 -2.37 2.44 2.51
N SER A 51 -2.69 3.18 3.58
CA SER A 51 -2.27 4.59 3.71
C SER A 51 -0.75 4.76 3.76
N ALA A 52 -0.03 3.83 4.39
CA ALA A 52 1.44 3.84 4.40
C ALA A 52 2.02 3.53 3.02
N ILE A 53 1.40 2.61 2.25
CA ILE A 53 1.79 2.36 0.86
C ILE A 53 1.68 3.64 0.04
N ALA A 54 0.55 4.35 0.10
CA ALA A 54 0.38 5.60 -0.64
C ALA A 54 1.42 6.67 -0.26
N ILE A 55 1.78 6.80 1.02
CA ILE A 55 2.87 7.69 1.46
C ILE A 55 4.19 7.26 0.85
N ALA A 56 4.52 5.97 0.92
CA ALA A 56 5.79 5.43 0.42
C ALA A 56 5.94 5.62 -1.10
N GLU A 57 4.88 5.39 -1.88
CA GLU A 57 4.84 5.62 -3.32
C GLU A 57 5.11 7.09 -3.68
N LEU A 58 4.45 8.02 -2.99
CA LEU A 58 4.66 9.45 -3.18
C LEU A 58 6.08 9.87 -2.79
N LEU A 59 6.62 9.35 -1.70
CA LEU A 59 7.99 9.61 -1.27
C LEU A 59 8.99 9.03 -2.27
N PHE A 60 8.76 7.81 -2.76
CA PHE A 60 9.60 7.16 -3.75
C PHE A 60 9.68 7.99 -5.04
N LEU A 61 8.54 8.43 -5.57
CA LEU A 61 8.49 9.29 -6.75
C LEU A 61 9.14 10.66 -6.51
N LYS A 62 8.95 11.27 -5.33
CA LYS A 62 9.59 12.55 -4.97
C LYS A 62 11.10 12.47 -4.93
N ARG A 63 11.68 11.32 -4.59
CA ARG A 63 13.13 11.07 -4.63
C ARG A 63 13.67 10.95 -6.05
N ILE A 64 12.82 10.60 -7.01
CA ILE A 64 13.16 10.42 -8.43
C ILE A 64 12.90 11.69 -9.23
N ILE A 65 11.79 12.36 -8.95
CA ILE A 65 11.29 13.52 -9.69
C ILE A 65 11.67 14.77 -8.90
N HIS A 66 12.67 15.52 -9.41
CA HIS A 66 13.21 16.69 -8.72
C HIS A 66 12.18 17.79 -8.44
N ASN A 67 11.12 17.90 -9.26
CA ASN A 67 10.04 18.86 -9.03
C ASN A 67 8.77 18.15 -8.56
N SER A 68 8.57 18.08 -7.25
CA SER A 68 7.41 17.41 -6.64
C SER A 68 6.06 18.05 -6.98
N ALA A 69 6.03 19.32 -7.42
CA ALA A 69 4.80 19.97 -7.89
C ALA A 69 4.24 19.33 -9.17
N ARG A 70 5.06 18.52 -9.89
CA ARG A 70 4.64 17.72 -11.04
C ARG A 70 3.97 16.40 -10.67
N ILE A 71 3.94 16.03 -9.38
CA ILE A 71 3.28 14.83 -8.87
C ILE A 71 1.91 15.22 -8.34
N LYS A 72 0.86 14.59 -8.85
CA LYS A 72 -0.51 14.75 -8.38
C LYS A 72 -1.07 13.40 -7.93
N GLU A 73 -1.77 13.43 -6.83
CA GLU A 73 -2.43 12.27 -6.25
C GLU A 73 -3.93 12.33 -6.55
N ILE A 74 -4.49 11.23 -7.05
CA ILE A 74 -5.92 11.06 -7.30
C ILE A 74 -6.40 9.88 -6.46
N SER A 75 -7.23 10.15 -5.47
CA SER A 75 -7.76 9.12 -4.58
C SER A 75 -8.71 8.17 -5.30
N SER A 76 -8.92 6.98 -4.73
CA SER A 76 -9.85 5.98 -5.25
C SER A 76 -11.27 6.51 -5.42
N ASN A 77 -11.71 7.43 -4.56
CA ASN A 77 -13.01 8.09 -4.63
C ASN A 77 -13.09 9.10 -5.79
N ASP A 78 -11.98 9.67 -6.19
CA ASP A 78 -11.91 10.69 -7.23
C ASP A 78 -11.65 10.11 -8.64
N VAL A 79 -11.14 8.88 -8.76
CA VAL A 79 -10.80 8.27 -10.07
C VAL A 79 -11.98 8.30 -11.04
N THR A 80 -13.15 7.82 -10.61
CA THR A 80 -14.35 7.80 -11.46
C THR A 80 -14.82 9.20 -11.83
N LYS A 81 -14.70 10.17 -10.90
CA LYS A 81 -15.11 11.55 -11.11
C LYS A 81 -14.24 12.27 -12.13
N TYR A 82 -12.92 12.04 -12.08
CA TYR A 82 -11.94 12.71 -12.94
C TYR A 82 -11.47 11.86 -14.13
N HIS A 83 -12.11 10.72 -14.38
CA HIS A 83 -11.75 9.81 -15.47
C HIS A 83 -11.65 10.51 -16.84
N ARG A 84 -12.65 11.28 -17.24
CA ARG A 84 -12.63 12.04 -18.50
C ARG A 84 -11.53 13.09 -18.57
N LEU A 85 -11.14 13.63 -17.43
CA LEU A 85 -10.02 14.56 -17.35
C LEU A 85 -8.69 13.83 -17.60
N LEU A 86 -8.51 12.66 -17.00
CA LEU A 86 -7.33 11.81 -17.20
C LEU A 86 -7.22 11.37 -18.67
N GLU A 87 -8.32 11.00 -19.32
CA GLU A 87 -8.36 10.68 -20.74
C GLU A 87 -7.85 11.84 -21.61
N LYS A 88 -8.30 13.07 -21.32
CA LYS A 88 -7.84 14.29 -22.03
C LYS A 88 -6.37 14.62 -21.77
N ARG A 89 -5.80 14.13 -20.67
CA ARG A 89 -4.39 14.31 -20.31
C ARG A 89 -3.48 13.21 -20.83
N ASN A 90 -4.01 12.28 -21.59
CA ASN A 90 -3.24 11.27 -22.30
C ASN A 90 -2.52 11.88 -23.52
N ASP A 91 -1.69 12.87 -23.24
CA ASP A 91 -1.01 13.75 -24.22
C ASP A 91 0.45 13.34 -24.48
N GLY A 92 0.87 12.16 -24.01
CA GLY A 92 2.24 11.68 -24.14
C GLY A 92 3.25 12.36 -23.19
N THR A 93 2.81 13.33 -22.37
CA THR A 93 3.61 13.98 -21.33
C THR A 93 3.12 13.65 -19.92
N SER A 94 2.07 12.83 -19.81
CA SER A 94 1.47 12.42 -18.55
C SER A 94 1.77 10.95 -18.26
N TYR A 95 2.28 10.67 -17.05
CA TYR A 95 2.68 9.36 -16.57
C TYR A 95 1.76 8.92 -15.45
N PHE A 96 1.29 7.69 -15.51
CA PHE A 96 0.26 7.16 -14.63
C PHE A 96 0.80 6.01 -13.79
N PHE A 97 0.80 6.19 -12.48
CA PHE A 97 1.20 5.21 -11.49
C PHE A 97 -0.03 4.78 -10.70
N TRP A 98 -0.42 3.53 -10.82
CA TRP A 98 -1.53 2.98 -10.07
C TRP A 98 -1.06 2.47 -8.71
N HIS A 99 -1.83 2.83 -7.69
CA HIS A 99 -1.58 2.45 -6.31
C HIS A 99 -1.41 0.94 -6.15
N GLY A 100 -0.38 0.54 -5.38
CA GLY A 100 -0.03 -0.81 -5.06
C GLY A 100 -0.89 -1.46 -3.98
N GLY A 101 -0.39 -2.51 -3.37
CA GLY A 101 -1.03 -3.15 -2.23
C GLY A 101 -1.36 -4.63 -2.43
N GLY A 102 -2.40 -5.12 -1.76
CA GLY A 102 -2.78 -6.52 -1.78
C GLY A 102 -4.15 -6.79 -2.40
N ASN A 103 -4.55 -6.00 -3.37
CA ASN A 103 -5.90 -5.99 -3.91
C ASN A 103 -6.00 -6.37 -5.40
N MET A 104 -4.95 -6.94 -6.00
CA MET A 104 -5.04 -7.47 -7.36
C MET A 104 -5.61 -8.89 -7.33
N GLY A 105 -6.76 -9.09 -7.98
CA GLY A 105 -7.47 -10.36 -8.04
C GLY A 105 -8.92 -10.29 -7.57
N ASP A 106 -9.45 -11.42 -7.08
CA ASP A 106 -10.89 -11.53 -6.75
C ASP A 106 -11.23 -11.31 -5.27
N LEU A 107 -10.24 -11.35 -4.37
CA LEU A 107 -10.47 -11.17 -2.93
C LEU A 107 -10.99 -9.76 -2.59
N TRP A 108 -10.40 -8.74 -3.21
CA TRP A 108 -10.79 -7.33 -3.09
C TRP A 108 -11.32 -6.81 -4.43
N PHE A 109 -12.29 -7.53 -4.97
CA PHE A 109 -12.80 -7.37 -6.33
C PHE A 109 -13.19 -5.93 -6.69
N ARG A 110 -13.76 -5.16 -5.76
CA ARG A 110 -14.23 -3.78 -6.05
C ARG A 110 -13.08 -2.85 -6.44
N GLU A 111 -11.98 -2.91 -5.72
CA GLU A 111 -10.78 -2.13 -6.01
C GLU A 111 -10.16 -2.56 -7.34
N GLU A 112 -10.04 -3.87 -7.55
CA GLU A 112 -9.49 -4.43 -8.77
C GLU A 112 -10.36 -4.10 -9.99
N ALA A 113 -11.65 -4.26 -9.91
CA ALA A 113 -12.58 -3.93 -11.00
C ALA A 113 -12.53 -2.42 -11.34
N ASN A 114 -12.41 -1.55 -10.33
CA ASN A 114 -12.26 -0.12 -10.54
C ASN A 114 -10.94 0.20 -11.25
N ARG A 115 -9.82 -0.40 -10.84
CA ARG A 115 -8.51 -0.26 -11.51
C ARG A 115 -8.59 -0.71 -12.97
N ARG A 116 -9.09 -1.92 -13.23
CA ARG A 116 -9.23 -2.47 -14.58
C ARG A 116 -10.08 -1.57 -15.49
N LYS A 117 -11.22 -1.09 -15.00
CA LYS A 117 -12.11 -0.20 -15.73
C LYS A 117 -11.40 1.06 -16.21
N HIS A 118 -10.51 1.62 -15.38
CA HIS A 118 -9.87 2.90 -15.66
C HIS A 118 -8.48 2.79 -16.30
N ILE A 119 -7.88 1.60 -16.31
CA ILE A 119 -6.61 1.33 -17.00
C ILE A 119 -6.80 1.16 -18.51
N VAL A 120 -7.96 0.65 -18.95
CA VAL A 120 -8.21 0.33 -20.36
C VAL A 120 -8.34 1.59 -21.22
N GLY A 121 -7.51 1.69 -22.25
CA GLY A 121 -7.64 2.70 -23.30
C GLY A 121 -7.11 4.10 -22.96
N GLN A 122 -6.35 4.25 -21.87
CA GLN A 122 -6.02 5.57 -21.36
C GLN A 122 -4.62 6.10 -21.70
N TYR A 123 -3.72 5.33 -22.34
CA TYR A 123 -2.30 5.64 -22.09
C TYR A 123 -1.47 5.76 -23.36
N ALA A 124 -1.13 6.99 -23.73
CA ALA A 124 -0.06 7.30 -24.66
C ALA A 124 1.33 7.04 -24.05
N VAL A 125 1.40 6.77 -22.74
CA VAL A 125 2.60 6.38 -22.00
C VAL A 125 2.25 5.15 -21.14
N GLU A 126 3.17 4.22 -21.08
CA GLU A 126 3.01 2.95 -20.33
C GLU A 126 2.58 3.18 -18.88
N PRO A 127 1.39 2.68 -18.44
CA PRO A 127 1.00 2.75 -17.04
C PRO A 127 1.83 1.80 -16.21
N VAL A 128 2.17 2.23 -15.01
CA VAL A 128 2.88 1.44 -14.02
C VAL A 128 1.95 1.13 -12.86
N ILE A 129 1.81 -0.14 -12.51
CA ILE A 129 1.10 -0.56 -11.31
C ILE A 129 2.16 -0.83 -10.24
N PHE A 130 2.12 -0.06 -9.16
CA PHE A 130 3.04 -0.18 -8.04
C PHE A 130 2.95 -1.55 -7.36
N PRO A 131 3.90 -1.94 -6.49
CA PRO A 131 4.03 -3.30 -5.98
C PRO A 131 2.74 -3.90 -5.44
N GLN A 132 2.32 -5.02 -6.05
CA GLN A 132 1.05 -5.70 -5.77
C GLN A 132 1.28 -7.16 -5.32
N THR A 133 0.39 -7.64 -4.45
CA THR A 133 0.10 -9.07 -4.34
C THR A 133 -1.07 -9.41 -5.24
N ILE A 134 -0.95 -10.50 -6.01
CA ILE A 134 -2.02 -11.05 -6.83
C ILE A 134 -2.57 -12.34 -6.21
N TYR A 135 -3.89 -12.48 -6.18
CA TYR A 135 -4.54 -13.69 -5.71
C TYR A 135 -5.86 -13.92 -6.44
N TYR A 136 -6.06 -15.14 -6.97
CA TYR A 136 -7.33 -15.60 -7.52
C TYR A 136 -7.73 -16.89 -6.84
N SER A 137 -8.97 -16.95 -6.36
CA SER A 137 -9.54 -18.17 -5.81
C SER A 137 -9.85 -19.20 -6.93
N GLU A 138 -9.88 -20.48 -6.58
CA GLU A 138 -10.25 -21.56 -7.49
C GLU A 138 -11.77 -21.66 -7.73
N THR A 139 -12.55 -20.72 -7.22
CA THR A 139 -13.98 -20.62 -7.47
C THR A 139 -14.27 -20.28 -8.94
N PRO A 140 -15.50 -20.56 -9.46
CA PRO A 140 -15.90 -20.11 -10.79
C PRO A 140 -15.76 -18.59 -10.98
N PHE A 141 -15.99 -17.81 -9.92
CA PHE A 141 -15.81 -16.36 -9.94
C PHE A 141 -14.33 -15.98 -10.06
N GLY A 142 -13.44 -16.56 -9.24
CA GLY A 142 -12.01 -16.28 -9.30
C GLY A 142 -11.39 -16.64 -10.65
N LYS A 143 -11.80 -17.78 -11.24
CA LYS A 143 -11.37 -18.21 -12.58
C LYS A 143 -11.78 -17.19 -13.65
N LYS A 144 -13.04 -16.75 -13.61
CA LYS A 144 -13.55 -15.71 -14.52
C LYS A 144 -12.76 -14.39 -14.37
N GLU A 145 -12.55 -13.95 -13.15
CA GLU A 145 -11.84 -12.70 -12.89
C GLU A 145 -10.36 -12.76 -13.31
N ARG A 146 -9.74 -13.94 -13.20
CA ARG A 146 -8.40 -14.19 -13.73
C ARG A 146 -8.36 -14.05 -15.26
N GLU A 147 -9.32 -14.63 -15.99
CA GLU A 147 -9.43 -14.48 -17.44
C GLU A 147 -9.66 -13.02 -17.87
N GLU A 148 -10.53 -12.30 -17.16
CA GLU A 148 -10.76 -10.87 -17.44
C GLU A 148 -9.50 -10.03 -17.16
N SER A 149 -8.72 -10.39 -16.15
CA SER A 149 -7.47 -9.67 -15.87
C SER A 149 -6.42 -9.84 -16.97
N ILE A 150 -6.32 -11.04 -17.54
CA ILE A 150 -5.40 -11.32 -18.67
C ILE A 150 -5.70 -10.41 -19.85
N LYS A 151 -6.98 -10.22 -20.21
CA LYS A 151 -7.39 -9.32 -21.31
C LYS A 151 -6.95 -7.87 -21.10
N ILE A 152 -6.80 -7.46 -19.85
CA ILE A 152 -6.45 -6.09 -19.48
C ILE A 152 -4.95 -5.91 -19.30
N TYR A 153 -4.32 -6.81 -18.52
CA TYR A 153 -2.93 -6.61 -18.08
C TYR A 153 -1.90 -7.26 -19.00
N ASN A 154 -2.27 -8.29 -19.78
CA ASN A 154 -1.33 -8.94 -20.70
C ASN A 154 -1.13 -8.12 -21.96
N LYS A 155 -0.42 -7.00 -21.82
CA LYS A 155 -0.10 -6.06 -22.91
C LYS A 155 1.32 -5.51 -22.75
N PRO A 156 2.08 -5.36 -23.86
CA PRO A 156 3.49 -4.91 -23.79
C PRO A 156 3.65 -3.47 -23.26
N GLU A 157 2.61 -2.65 -23.33
CA GLU A 157 2.58 -1.29 -22.81
C GLU A 157 2.24 -1.19 -21.32
N ILE A 158 1.98 -2.30 -20.63
CA ILE A 158 1.66 -2.30 -19.20
C ILE A 158 2.84 -2.83 -18.39
N THR A 159 3.17 -2.10 -17.32
CA THR A 159 4.12 -2.57 -16.31
C THR A 159 3.38 -2.88 -15.01
N VAL A 160 3.52 -4.11 -14.53
CA VAL A 160 3.02 -4.55 -13.23
C VAL A 160 4.19 -4.92 -12.35
N ILE A 161 4.18 -4.45 -11.10
CA ILE A 161 5.23 -4.75 -10.15
C ILE A 161 4.67 -5.71 -9.11
N ALA A 162 5.27 -6.88 -8.98
CA ALA A 162 4.99 -7.81 -7.89
C ALA A 162 5.76 -7.39 -6.63
N ARG A 163 5.18 -7.54 -5.43
CA ARG A 163 5.89 -7.22 -4.18
C ARG A 163 6.46 -8.44 -3.46
N GLU A 164 6.24 -9.65 -3.97
CA GLU A 164 6.83 -10.90 -3.49
C GLU A 164 6.91 -11.95 -4.61
N THR A 165 7.75 -12.96 -4.38
CA THR A 165 8.17 -13.93 -5.40
C THR A 165 6.99 -14.73 -5.98
N GLU A 166 5.99 -15.09 -5.17
CA GLU A 166 4.87 -15.88 -5.64
C GLU A 166 3.97 -15.08 -6.59
N SER A 167 3.65 -13.82 -6.23
CA SER A 167 2.95 -12.92 -7.15
C SER A 167 3.74 -12.68 -8.43
N TYR A 168 5.06 -12.57 -8.35
CA TYR A 168 5.91 -12.42 -9.53
C TYR A 168 5.76 -13.62 -10.48
N LYS A 169 5.81 -14.86 -9.98
CA LYS A 169 5.63 -16.07 -10.78
C LYS A 169 4.25 -16.09 -11.44
N ILE A 170 3.20 -15.85 -10.64
CA ILE A 170 1.81 -15.82 -11.13
C ILE A 170 1.64 -14.74 -12.21
N MET A 171 2.17 -13.53 -12.00
CA MET A 171 2.06 -12.45 -12.98
C MET A 171 2.83 -12.77 -14.28
N LYS A 172 4.03 -13.38 -14.18
CA LYS A 172 4.80 -13.81 -15.36
C LYS A 172 4.07 -14.87 -16.18
N GLU A 173 3.35 -15.78 -15.52
CA GLU A 173 2.54 -16.79 -16.17
C GLU A 173 1.29 -16.20 -16.83
N LEU A 174 0.56 -15.34 -16.11
CA LEU A 174 -0.71 -14.79 -16.59
C LEU A 174 -0.54 -13.65 -17.62
N TYR A 175 0.56 -12.89 -17.51
CA TYR A 175 0.78 -11.68 -18.31
C TYR A 175 2.15 -11.71 -19.03
N PRO A 176 2.43 -12.74 -19.87
CA PRO A 176 3.73 -12.92 -20.52
C PRO A 176 4.14 -11.76 -21.45
N GLU A 177 3.18 -11.00 -22.00
CA GLU A 177 3.46 -9.84 -22.86
C GLU A 177 3.76 -8.57 -22.01
N ALA A 178 3.25 -8.50 -20.79
CA ALA A 178 3.45 -7.34 -19.92
C ALA A 178 4.87 -7.31 -19.34
N ARG A 179 5.32 -6.13 -18.99
CA ARG A 179 6.55 -5.98 -18.20
C ARG A 179 6.26 -6.29 -16.74
N ILE A 180 6.84 -7.35 -16.22
CA ILE A 180 6.73 -7.70 -14.81
C ILE A 180 8.05 -7.43 -14.12
N LEU A 181 8.01 -6.60 -13.06
CA LEU A 181 9.13 -6.32 -12.17
C LEU A 181 8.86 -6.94 -10.80
N LEU A 182 9.92 -7.14 -10.02
CA LEU A 182 9.84 -7.65 -8.66
C LEU A 182 10.54 -6.66 -7.72
N THR A 183 9.82 -6.15 -6.72
CA THR A 183 10.39 -5.32 -5.64
C THR A 183 9.78 -5.73 -4.31
N PRO A 184 10.46 -5.49 -3.17
CA PRO A 184 9.80 -5.59 -1.87
C PRO A 184 8.59 -4.65 -1.77
N ASP A 185 7.78 -4.84 -0.73
CA ASP A 185 6.73 -3.87 -0.38
C ASP A 185 7.33 -2.46 -0.33
N ILE A 186 6.71 -1.50 -1.02
CA ILE A 186 7.25 -0.15 -1.20
C ILE A 186 7.47 0.58 0.13
N VAL A 187 6.74 0.22 1.20
CA VAL A 187 6.90 0.79 2.54
C VAL A 187 8.30 0.49 3.08
N LEU A 188 8.91 -0.66 2.73
CA LEU A 188 10.28 -1.00 3.11
C LEU A 188 11.36 -0.10 2.45
N SER A 189 11.00 0.72 1.48
CA SER A 189 11.88 1.77 0.93
C SER A 189 11.99 3.01 1.82
N THR A 190 11.23 3.07 2.90
CA THR A 190 11.14 4.20 3.82
C THR A 190 11.82 3.92 5.16
N SER A 191 11.90 4.91 6.01
CA SER A 191 12.44 4.85 7.35
C SER A 191 11.55 5.60 8.35
N VAL A 192 11.74 5.39 9.64
CA VAL A 192 11.02 6.14 10.70
C VAL A 192 11.12 7.65 10.53
N LYS A 193 12.24 8.18 9.98
CA LYS A 193 12.44 9.62 9.72
C LYS A 193 11.47 10.16 8.69
N ASP A 194 11.12 9.36 7.68
CA ASP A 194 10.19 9.77 6.63
C ASP A 194 8.77 10.02 7.16
N TYR A 195 8.43 9.41 8.29
CA TYR A 195 7.14 9.57 8.98
C TYR A 195 7.21 10.53 10.18
N GLY A 196 8.41 10.98 10.56
CA GLY A 196 8.61 11.81 11.74
C GLY A 196 8.34 11.07 13.05
N VAL A 197 8.59 9.75 13.08
CA VAL A 197 8.51 8.91 14.28
C VAL A 197 9.74 9.16 15.15
N VAL A 198 9.53 9.28 16.46
CA VAL A 198 10.60 9.51 17.43
C VAL A 198 10.82 8.26 18.29
N PRO A 199 12.06 7.99 18.71
CA PRO A 199 12.34 6.89 19.63
C PRO A 199 11.55 7.03 20.93
N LEU A 200 11.02 5.89 21.44
CA LEU A 200 10.35 5.81 22.73
C LEU A 200 10.97 4.71 23.59
N ALA A 201 10.84 4.85 24.91
CA ALA A 201 11.09 3.73 25.82
C ALA A 201 10.10 2.60 25.51
N ARG A 202 10.62 1.40 25.26
CA ARG A 202 9.82 0.22 24.91
C ARG A 202 9.25 -0.45 26.14
N ASN A 203 7.97 -0.77 26.12
CA ASN A 203 7.30 -1.44 27.22
C ASN A 203 6.17 -2.36 26.73
N GLY A 204 6.10 -3.54 27.32
CA GLY A 204 5.01 -4.50 27.15
C GLY A 204 4.85 -5.03 25.73
N VAL A 205 3.78 -5.77 25.54
CA VAL A 205 3.45 -6.45 24.30
C VAL A 205 2.26 -5.78 23.62
N LEU A 206 2.37 -5.58 22.32
CA LEU A 206 1.30 -5.07 21.47
C LEU A 206 0.79 -6.20 20.58
N MET A 207 -0.46 -6.63 20.79
CA MET A 207 -1.12 -7.65 19.99
C MET A 207 -2.00 -7.00 18.93
N VAL A 208 -1.84 -7.42 17.69
CA VAL A 208 -2.55 -6.85 16.53
C VAL A 208 -3.09 -7.97 15.65
N SER A 209 -4.27 -8.48 16.00
CA SER A 209 -4.93 -9.56 15.28
C SER A 209 -5.86 -9.04 14.18
N ARG A 210 -6.09 -9.89 13.16
CA ARG A 210 -7.09 -9.65 12.11
C ARG A 210 -8.49 -10.06 12.57
N ASN A 211 -9.47 -9.35 12.01
CA ASN A 211 -10.87 -9.74 12.11
C ASN A 211 -11.59 -9.52 10.77
N ASP A 212 -10.95 -9.92 9.67
CA ASP A 212 -11.44 -9.77 8.30
C ASP A 212 -11.34 -11.10 7.52
N LEU A 213 -11.64 -11.08 6.22
CA LEU A 213 -11.67 -12.26 5.34
C LEU A 213 -10.32 -13.01 5.25
N GLU A 214 -9.23 -12.38 5.63
CA GLU A 214 -7.89 -12.97 5.59
C GLU A 214 -7.45 -13.55 6.94
N LYS A 215 -8.33 -13.57 7.95
CA LYS A 215 -8.05 -14.18 9.26
C LYS A 215 -7.78 -15.67 9.12
N SER A 216 -6.64 -16.13 9.61
CA SER A 216 -6.23 -17.55 9.61
C SER A 216 -5.92 -18.07 11.01
N VAL A 217 -5.56 -17.20 11.95
CA VAL A 217 -5.19 -17.57 13.30
C VAL A 217 -6.44 -17.65 14.19
N GLU A 218 -6.61 -18.77 14.86
CA GLU A 218 -7.74 -19.01 15.76
C GLU A 218 -7.69 -18.11 17.01
N ASP A 219 -8.86 -17.74 17.52
CA ASP A 219 -8.96 -16.88 18.70
C ASP A 219 -8.34 -17.51 19.95
N LEU A 220 -8.26 -18.83 20.02
CA LEU A 220 -7.62 -19.56 21.11
C LEU A 220 -6.13 -19.25 21.18
N VAL A 221 -5.44 -19.23 20.04
CA VAL A 221 -4.01 -18.89 19.96
C VAL A 221 -3.73 -17.51 20.56
N TRP A 222 -4.57 -16.52 20.21
CA TRP A 222 -4.46 -15.17 20.76
C TRP A 222 -4.70 -15.11 22.26
N LYS A 223 -5.66 -15.88 22.77
CA LYS A 223 -5.94 -15.98 24.23
C LYS A 223 -4.79 -16.62 24.98
N GLU A 224 -4.22 -17.69 24.46
CA GLU A 224 -3.10 -18.38 25.09
C GLU A 224 -1.84 -17.50 25.12
N LEU A 225 -1.48 -16.86 24.00
CA LEU A 225 -0.36 -15.91 23.98
C LEU A 225 -0.54 -14.75 24.96
N ARG A 226 -1.77 -14.21 25.05
CA ARG A 226 -2.07 -13.17 26.02
C ARG A 226 -1.84 -13.64 27.45
N SER A 227 -2.29 -14.87 27.78
CA SER A 227 -2.10 -15.47 29.10
C SER A 227 -0.61 -15.70 29.40
N GLU A 228 0.16 -16.16 28.42
CA GLU A 228 1.62 -16.35 28.54
C GLU A 228 2.33 -15.03 28.86
N PHE A 229 2.03 -13.94 28.12
CA PHE A 229 2.64 -12.64 28.38
C PHE A 229 2.27 -12.08 29.76
N ILE A 230 1.02 -12.27 30.21
CA ILE A 230 0.61 -11.86 31.55
C ILE A 230 1.35 -12.68 32.62
N TRP A 231 1.51 -13.98 32.39
CA TRP A 231 2.27 -14.86 33.31
C TRP A 231 3.74 -14.43 33.40
N LEU A 232 4.33 -13.96 32.28
CA LEU A 232 5.68 -13.37 32.26
C LEU A 232 5.75 -11.98 32.88
N GLY A 233 4.67 -11.44 33.45
CA GLY A 233 4.61 -10.14 34.10
C GLY A 233 4.60 -8.95 33.13
N LEU A 234 4.29 -9.18 31.85
CA LEU A 234 4.27 -8.14 30.83
C LEU A 234 2.89 -7.48 30.72
N SER A 235 2.87 -6.18 30.49
CA SER A 235 1.64 -5.49 30.12
C SER A 235 1.28 -5.84 28.66
N VAL A 236 0.01 -6.17 28.43
CA VAL A 236 -0.48 -6.55 27.09
C VAL A 236 -1.54 -5.56 26.64
N ARG A 237 -1.25 -4.87 25.54
CA ARG A 237 -2.19 -3.97 24.84
C ARG A 237 -2.65 -4.62 23.55
N GLN A 238 -3.86 -4.28 23.12
CA GLN A 238 -4.40 -4.70 21.84
C GLN A 238 -4.76 -3.47 21.01
N THR A 239 -4.46 -3.52 19.71
CA THR A 239 -4.79 -2.47 18.76
C THR A 239 -5.18 -3.08 17.42
N ASP A 240 -5.60 -2.26 16.48
CA ASP A 240 -5.90 -2.66 15.10
C ASP A 240 -5.18 -1.75 14.09
N MET A 241 -5.14 -2.18 12.85
CA MET A 241 -4.66 -1.39 11.69
C MET A 241 -5.76 -0.57 11.03
N HIS A 242 -6.96 -0.54 11.59
CA HIS A 242 -8.03 0.36 11.18
C HIS A 242 -8.06 1.59 12.09
N SER A 243 -8.06 2.77 11.49
CA SER A 243 -8.30 4.02 12.18
C SER A 243 -9.78 4.14 12.56
N ALA A 244 -10.08 4.74 13.71
CA ALA A 244 -11.47 5.07 14.09
C ALA A 244 -12.08 6.09 13.12
N ASP A 245 -11.26 7.00 12.60
CA ASP A 245 -11.67 8.02 11.64
C ASP A 245 -11.32 7.61 10.20
N LEU A 246 -12.02 8.20 9.24
CA LEU A 246 -11.70 8.08 7.82
C LEU A 246 -10.30 8.66 7.57
N VAL A 247 -9.45 7.87 6.92
CA VAL A 247 -8.11 8.33 6.53
C VAL A 247 -8.19 8.86 5.10
N THR A 248 -7.82 10.13 4.95
CA THR A 248 -7.77 10.85 3.67
C THR A 248 -6.34 11.28 3.36
N LYS A 249 -6.10 11.81 2.18
CA LYS A 249 -4.77 12.33 1.79
C LYS A 249 -4.25 13.43 2.73
N GLU A 250 -5.16 14.19 3.36
CA GLU A 250 -4.83 15.31 4.24
C GLU A 250 -4.34 14.85 5.62
N ASN A 251 -4.92 13.78 6.18
CA ASN A 251 -4.62 13.32 7.55
C ASN A 251 -3.77 12.04 7.62
N ARG A 252 -3.58 11.30 6.50
CA ARG A 252 -2.93 9.98 6.50
C ARG A 252 -1.52 9.98 7.10
N MET A 253 -0.73 11.03 6.85
CA MET A 253 0.61 11.13 7.42
C MET A 253 0.58 11.15 8.95
N ALA A 254 -0.36 11.89 9.54
CA ALA A 254 -0.53 11.96 10.99
C ALA A 254 -1.01 10.63 11.56
N VAL A 255 -1.96 9.98 10.88
CA VAL A 255 -2.51 8.66 11.29
C VAL A 255 -1.43 7.58 11.23
N VAL A 256 -0.69 7.48 10.11
CA VAL A 256 0.38 6.49 9.96
C VAL A 256 1.52 6.74 10.96
N ARG A 257 1.92 8.00 11.16
CA ARG A 257 2.90 8.37 12.20
C ARG A 257 2.46 7.92 13.58
N SER A 258 1.21 8.22 13.97
CA SER A 258 0.67 7.82 15.28
C SER A 258 0.70 6.32 15.46
N LYS A 259 0.33 5.55 14.43
CA LYS A 259 0.36 4.10 14.49
C LYS A 259 1.79 3.56 14.58
N MET A 260 2.72 4.03 13.77
CA MET A 260 4.13 3.64 13.87
C MET A 260 4.74 4.04 15.22
N GLN A 261 4.33 5.17 15.79
CA GLN A 261 4.77 5.62 17.13
C GLN A 261 4.30 4.64 18.22
N GLU A 262 3.10 4.06 18.07
CA GLU A 262 2.59 3.02 18.96
C GLU A 262 3.46 1.75 18.92
N PHE A 263 3.87 1.31 17.73
CA PHE A 263 4.81 0.18 17.57
C PHE A 263 6.18 0.49 18.16
N CYS A 264 6.70 1.69 17.89
CA CYS A 264 8.00 2.12 18.43
C CYS A 264 8.06 2.05 19.97
N GLY A 265 6.93 2.23 20.65
CA GLY A 265 6.82 2.14 22.11
C GLY A 265 6.59 0.72 22.66
N ALA A 266 6.40 -0.30 21.80
CA ALA A 266 6.24 -1.69 22.24
C ALA A 266 7.60 -2.39 22.37
N GLN A 267 7.72 -3.29 23.35
CA GLN A 267 8.87 -4.19 23.48
C GLN A 267 8.78 -5.34 22.50
N LEU A 268 7.58 -5.89 22.31
CA LEU A 268 7.28 -6.97 21.39
C LEU A 268 5.92 -6.71 20.70
N VAL A 269 5.84 -7.00 19.41
CA VAL A 269 4.60 -7.00 18.63
C VAL A 269 4.27 -8.43 18.26
N VAL A 270 2.98 -8.81 18.32
CA VAL A 270 2.49 -10.11 17.82
C VAL A 270 1.34 -9.87 16.85
N THR A 271 1.42 -10.44 15.66
CA THR A 271 0.45 -10.12 14.60
C THR A 271 0.29 -11.24 13.56
N ASP A 272 -0.83 -11.18 12.82
CA ASP A 272 -1.08 -11.89 11.56
C ASP A 272 -1.28 -10.91 10.38
N ARG A 273 -0.89 -9.62 10.56
CA ARG A 273 -1.03 -8.57 9.55
C ARG A 273 0.32 -8.19 8.93
N LEU A 274 0.40 -8.23 7.60
CA LEU A 274 1.60 -7.89 6.84
C LEU A 274 2.15 -6.50 7.21
N HIS A 275 1.33 -5.45 7.17
CA HIS A 275 1.84 -4.09 7.43
C HIS A 275 2.20 -3.84 8.89
N VAL A 276 1.72 -4.66 9.82
CA VAL A 276 2.19 -4.64 11.21
C VAL A 276 3.62 -5.15 11.29
N MET A 277 3.93 -6.27 10.61
CA MET A 277 5.29 -6.78 10.47
C MET A 277 6.22 -5.74 9.82
N VAL A 278 5.77 -5.10 8.72
CA VAL A 278 6.53 -4.05 8.04
C VAL A 278 6.79 -2.85 8.96
N PHE A 279 5.79 -2.42 9.74
CA PHE A 279 5.97 -1.32 10.69
C PHE A 279 6.91 -1.72 11.84
N ALA A 280 6.79 -2.94 12.36
CA ALA A 280 7.71 -3.47 13.36
C ALA A 280 9.15 -3.52 12.83
N ALA A 281 9.34 -3.97 11.58
CA ALA A 281 10.65 -3.95 10.93
C ALA A 281 11.21 -2.52 10.87
N ILE A 282 10.48 -1.56 10.31
CA ILE A 282 10.95 -0.18 10.13
C ILE A 282 11.23 0.53 11.47
N THR A 283 10.42 0.25 12.50
CA THR A 283 10.60 0.84 13.83
C THR A 283 11.66 0.12 14.68
N GLY A 284 12.26 -0.97 14.17
CA GLY A 284 13.20 -1.81 14.92
C GLY A 284 12.54 -2.45 16.14
N THR A 285 11.27 -2.83 16.05
CA THR A 285 10.51 -3.44 17.14
C THR A 285 10.47 -4.96 16.95
N ALA A 286 10.82 -5.73 17.99
CA ALA A 286 10.74 -7.18 17.94
C ALA A 286 9.32 -7.62 17.58
N CYS A 287 9.19 -8.62 16.68
CA CYS A 287 7.89 -9.04 16.16
C CYS A 287 7.80 -10.55 15.94
N ILE A 288 6.68 -11.11 16.37
CA ILE A 288 6.23 -12.46 15.98
C ILE A 288 5.09 -12.26 14.96
N VAL A 289 5.23 -12.85 13.78
CA VAL A 289 4.23 -12.77 12.73
C VAL A 289 3.71 -14.15 12.38
N PHE A 290 2.40 -14.31 12.40
CA PHE A 290 1.73 -15.53 11.94
C PHE A 290 1.39 -15.45 10.45
N SER A 291 1.27 -16.62 9.83
CA SER A 291 0.76 -16.74 8.47
C SER A 291 -0.65 -16.17 8.35
N CYS A 292 -1.00 -15.67 7.17
CA CYS A 292 -2.38 -15.38 6.77
C CYS A 292 -2.83 -16.34 5.66
N ASN A 293 -4.11 -16.30 5.28
CA ASN A 293 -4.70 -17.24 4.31
C ASN A 293 -4.11 -17.17 2.89
N ASN A 294 -3.16 -16.29 2.63
CA ASN A 294 -2.48 -16.17 1.35
C ASN A 294 -0.97 -15.99 1.54
N HIS A 295 -0.21 -16.06 0.45
CA HIS A 295 1.25 -16.03 0.43
C HIS A 295 1.89 -14.68 0.79
N LYS A 296 1.10 -13.60 0.95
CA LYS A 296 1.65 -12.23 1.07
C LYS A 296 2.47 -11.99 2.33
N SER A 297 2.05 -12.52 3.49
CA SER A 297 2.80 -12.33 4.75
C SER A 297 4.13 -13.08 4.70
N LYS A 298 4.11 -14.35 4.26
CA LYS A 298 5.33 -15.14 4.10
C LYS A 298 6.25 -14.56 3.03
N GLY A 299 5.70 -14.17 1.88
CA GLY A 299 6.48 -13.56 0.81
C GLY A 299 7.12 -12.22 1.20
N THR A 300 6.48 -11.45 2.11
CA THR A 300 7.10 -10.24 2.66
C THR A 300 8.15 -10.57 3.73
N ASP A 301 7.91 -11.59 4.57
CA ASP A 301 8.89 -12.10 5.54
C ASP A 301 10.17 -12.54 4.85
N ASP A 302 10.08 -13.24 3.73
CA ASP A 302 11.23 -13.69 2.95
C ASP A 302 12.18 -12.53 2.56
N TRP A 303 11.64 -11.33 2.29
CA TRP A 303 12.43 -10.14 2.02
C TRP A 303 13.21 -9.60 3.21
N ILE A 304 12.70 -9.77 4.42
CA ILE A 304 13.25 -9.21 5.67
C ILE A 304 13.71 -10.28 6.66
N SER A 305 13.85 -11.53 6.22
CA SER A 305 14.28 -12.67 7.04
C SER A 305 15.70 -12.52 7.64
N TYR A 306 16.49 -11.57 7.12
CA TYR A 306 17.79 -11.19 7.69
C TYR A 306 17.67 -10.33 8.96
N LEU A 307 16.47 -9.82 9.29
CA LEU A 307 16.21 -9.08 10.52
C LEU A 307 15.94 -10.06 11.66
N ASP A 308 16.92 -10.22 12.53
CA ASP A 308 16.86 -11.19 13.64
C ASP A 308 15.75 -10.93 14.66
N TYR A 309 15.18 -9.74 14.68
CA TYR A 309 14.07 -9.34 15.55
C TYR A 309 12.68 -9.54 14.92
N ILE A 310 12.58 -10.05 13.70
CA ILE A 310 11.33 -10.47 13.07
C ILE A 310 11.34 -11.99 12.99
N ARG A 311 10.31 -12.64 13.54
CA ARG A 311 10.17 -14.11 13.54
C ARG A 311 8.82 -14.51 12.98
N PHE A 312 8.86 -15.33 11.95
CA PHE A 312 7.68 -15.95 11.38
C PHE A 312 7.35 -17.22 12.18
N ALA A 313 6.11 -17.34 12.63
CA ALA A 313 5.60 -18.49 13.37
C ALA A 313 4.46 -19.16 12.60
N GLU A 314 4.53 -20.46 12.40
CA GLU A 314 3.46 -21.24 11.79
C GLU A 314 2.49 -21.75 12.86
N THR A 315 2.99 -22.01 14.05
CA THR A 315 2.26 -22.57 15.16
C THR A 315 2.38 -21.71 16.42
N LEU A 316 1.51 -21.97 17.40
CA LEU A 316 1.60 -21.36 18.72
C LEU A 316 2.92 -21.69 19.43
N GLU A 317 3.40 -22.92 19.26
CA GLU A 317 4.65 -23.38 19.90
C GLU A 317 5.87 -22.67 19.30
N ASP A 318 5.88 -22.45 17.97
CA ASP A 318 6.93 -21.64 17.32
C ASP A 318 6.95 -20.23 17.92
N ALA A 319 5.77 -19.61 18.07
CA ALA A 319 5.65 -18.29 18.65
C ALA A 319 6.17 -18.26 20.10
N LYS A 320 5.78 -19.22 20.94
CA LYS A 320 6.26 -19.32 22.34
C LYS A 320 7.77 -19.49 22.42
N THR A 321 8.34 -20.30 21.55
CA THR A 321 9.78 -20.54 21.50
C THR A 321 10.58 -19.28 21.20
N CYS A 322 10.06 -18.38 20.40
CA CYS A 322 10.72 -17.12 20.03
C CYS A 322 10.62 -16.03 21.12
N ILE A 323 9.68 -16.11 22.07
CA ILE A 323 9.41 -15.05 23.04
C ILE A 323 10.64 -14.66 23.86
N PRO A 324 11.39 -15.59 24.51
CA PRO A 324 12.50 -15.22 25.38
C PRO A 324 13.60 -14.46 24.63
N ASP A 325 13.95 -14.91 23.43
CA ASP A 325 14.99 -14.29 22.60
C ASP A 325 14.58 -12.90 22.17
N LEU A 326 13.34 -12.74 21.67
CA LEU A 326 12.83 -11.45 21.20
C LEU A 326 12.71 -10.42 22.32
N LEU A 327 12.29 -10.85 23.54
CA LEU A 327 12.23 -9.97 24.71
C LEU A 327 13.62 -9.53 25.21
N ALA A 328 14.65 -10.35 24.99
CA ALA A 328 16.03 -10.04 25.35
C ALA A 328 16.70 -9.03 24.37
N MET A 329 16.15 -8.87 23.16
CA MET A 329 16.73 -8.01 22.15
C MET A 329 16.66 -6.53 22.54
N LYS A 330 17.74 -5.82 22.30
CA LYS A 330 17.87 -4.37 22.55
C LYS A 330 18.44 -3.70 21.30
N ASN A 331 17.98 -2.46 21.05
CA ASN A 331 18.52 -1.60 19.99
C ASN A 331 18.42 -2.20 18.56
N CYS A 332 17.36 -2.94 18.27
CA CYS A 332 17.10 -3.40 16.90
C CYS A 332 16.96 -2.21 15.95
N LYS A 333 17.56 -2.31 14.78
CA LYS A 333 17.56 -1.24 13.78
C LYS A 333 17.19 -1.83 12.43
N PHE A 334 16.36 -1.11 11.72
CA PHE A 334 16.05 -1.44 10.33
C PHE A 334 17.22 -1.06 9.43
N ASP A 335 17.79 -2.05 8.79
CA ASP A 335 18.75 -1.89 7.70
C ASP A 335 18.10 -2.40 6.42
N ASN A 336 17.80 -1.51 5.49
CA ASN A 336 17.21 -1.87 4.21
C ASN A 336 18.25 -2.02 3.09
N SER A 337 19.54 -2.05 3.40
CA SER A 337 20.60 -2.19 2.41
C SER A 337 20.45 -3.43 1.53
N PRO A 338 20.04 -4.62 2.04
CA PRO A 338 19.79 -5.78 1.19
C PRO A 338 18.65 -5.60 0.17
N LEU A 339 17.72 -4.67 0.43
CA LEU A 339 16.57 -4.39 -0.43
C LEU A 339 16.86 -3.31 -1.49
N GLN A 340 17.93 -2.52 -1.30
CA GLN A 340 18.26 -1.39 -2.19
C GLN A 340 18.46 -1.77 -3.66
N PRO A 341 19.04 -2.92 -4.05
CA PRO A 341 19.17 -3.30 -5.46
C PRO A 341 17.81 -3.29 -6.18
N TYR A 342 16.76 -3.83 -5.58
CA TYR A 342 15.42 -3.90 -6.16
C TYR A 342 14.76 -2.52 -6.29
N PHE A 343 14.90 -1.67 -5.28
CA PHE A 343 14.42 -0.30 -5.35
C PHE A 343 15.21 0.55 -6.34
N THR A 344 16.49 0.26 -6.52
CA THR A 344 17.35 0.92 -7.52
C THR A 344 16.90 0.51 -8.93
N GLU A 345 16.65 -0.77 -9.19
CA GLU A 345 16.11 -1.25 -10.46
C GLU A 345 14.79 -0.55 -10.82
N LEU A 346 13.86 -0.47 -9.87
CA LEU A 346 12.60 0.26 -10.06
C LEU A 346 12.84 1.75 -10.35
N LYS A 347 13.75 2.39 -9.61
CA LYS A 347 14.11 3.79 -9.82
C LYS A 347 14.69 4.01 -11.22
N GLU A 348 15.63 3.18 -11.64
CA GLU A 348 16.26 3.24 -12.96
C GLU A 348 15.23 3.00 -14.07
N TYR A 349 14.35 2.04 -13.89
CA TYR A 349 13.23 1.81 -14.81
C TYR A 349 12.38 3.07 -14.98
N ILE A 350 11.95 3.70 -13.89
CA ILE A 350 11.12 4.92 -13.93
C ILE A 350 11.93 6.07 -14.60
N GLN A 351 13.19 6.24 -14.23
CA GLN A 351 14.02 7.32 -14.78
C GLN A 351 14.31 7.14 -16.28
N HIS A 352 14.71 5.94 -16.70
CA HIS A 352 15.13 5.68 -18.08
C HIS A 352 13.96 5.52 -19.05
N ASN A 353 13.00 4.69 -18.68
CA ASN A 353 11.93 4.32 -19.60
C ASN A 353 10.78 5.33 -19.63
N LEU A 354 10.51 6.00 -18.49
CA LEU A 354 9.39 6.91 -18.41
C LEU A 354 9.81 8.38 -18.52
N ILE A 355 10.96 8.79 -17.97
CA ILE A 355 11.36 10.20 -17.92
C ILE A 355 12.23 10.58 -19.12
N VAL A 356 13.14 9.70 -19.54
CA VAL A 356 14.11 9.98 -20.61
C VAL A 356 13.61 9.55 -21.99
N LYS A 357 12.96 8.38 -22.11
CA LYS A 357 12.43 7.84 -23.38
C LYS A 357 11.04 8.36 -23.76
N GLY A 358 10.40 9.09 -22.89
CA GLY A 358 9.04 9.61 -23.08
C GLY A 358 8.92 10.60 -24.25
N LYS A 359 9.26 10.17 -25.46
CA LYS A 359 8.74 10.78 -26.68
C LYS A 359 7.39 10.13 -26.96
N PRO A 360 6.34 10.91 -27.20
CA PRO A 360 5.02 10.36 -27.47
C PRO A 360 5.09 9.39 -28.65
N HIS A 361 4.76 8.13 -28.44
CA HIS A 361 4.32 7.30 -29.54
C HIS A 361 3.04 7.95 -30.06
N ARG A 362 3.15 8.67 -31.18
CA ARG A 362 1.97 9.13 -31.91
C ARG A 362 1.22 7.87 -32.31
N VAL A 363 0.15 7.58 -31.59
CA VAL A 363 -0.87 6.65 -32.05
C VAL A 363 -1.43 7.26 -33.33
N ARG A 364 -1.16 6.61 -34.46
CA ARG A 364 -1.79 6.89 -35.76
C ARG A 364 -3.19 6.31 -35.77
#